data_d303c0c4c12df076590a72a717573b9b
#
_entry.id   d303c0c4c12df076590a72a717573b9b
#
_cell.length_a   1.000
_cell.length_b   1.000
_cell.length_c   1.000
_cell.angle_alpha   90.00
_cell.angle_beta   90.00
_cell.angle_gamma   90.00
#
_symmetry.space_group_name_H-M   'P 1'
#
loop_
_entity.id
_entity.type
_entity.pdbx_description
1 polymer ?
#
loop_
_entity_poly.entity_id
_entity_poly.type
_entity_poly.pdbx_seq_one_letter_code
_entity_poly.pdbx_strand_id
1 'polypeptide(L)'
;NGFYPLGSCTMKYNPKINEVTARLDGFANIHPYQPVETVQGALQLMHELQEDLEVITGMDGVSLQPAAGAHGEWTGLMMVRAYHEKNGDFQRTKVFVPDSAHGTNPSSAHIAGFDVVSIPSTAEGLVDLEALRKAVDDQTAALMLTNPNTLGLFERDIVQIAEIIHGAGGLLYYDGANLNAILSKTTPGTMGFDIVHLNLHKTFSTPHGGGGPGAGPVG
;
A
#
# COMPACT_ATOMS: atom_id res chain seq x y z
N ASN A 1 11.33 -8.28 26.82
CA ASN A 1 10.91 -7.32 25.79
C ASN A 1 11.93 -6.20 25.72
N GLY A 2 12.70 -6.11 24.66
CA GLY A 2 13.68 -5.07 24.41
C GLY A 2 13.32 -4.28 23.13
N PHE A 3 14.09 -3.24 22.85
CA PHE A 3 13.98 -2.52 21.59
C PHE A 3 14.41 -3.42 20.41
N TYR A 4 13.66 -3.35 19.33
CA TYR A 4 14.02 -4.02 18.09
C TYR A 4 14.97 -3.14 17.28
N PRO A 5 16.21 -3.60 17.02
CA PRO A 5 17.24 -2.72 16.46
C PRO A 5 17.17 -2.57 14.94
N LEU A 6 16.25 -3.29 14.27
CA LEU A 6 16.20 -3.34 12.82
C LEU A 6 14.94 -2.67 12.28
N GLY A 7 15.15 -1.62 11.52
CA GLY A 7 14.26 -1.10 10.53
C GLY A 7 12.87 -0.67 10.98
N SER A 8 11.99 -0.64 10.01
CA SER A 8 10.64 -0.10 10.08
C SER A 8 9.56 -1.13 10.46
N CYS A 9 9.94 -2.31 10.96
CA CYS A 9 8.99 -3.34 11.33
C CYS A 9 8.27 -3.00 12.63
N THR A 10 6.96 -2.97 12.61
CA THR A 10 6.15 -2.87 13.82
C THR A 10 6.17 -4.20 14.55
N MET A 11 6.85 -4.26 15.68
CA MET A 11 6.90 -5.44 16.54
C MET A 11 5.70 -5.43 17.49
N LYS A 12 4.60 -6.00 17.03
CA LYS A 12 3.38 -6.18 17.81
C LYS A 12 3.36 -7.53 18.51
N TYR A 13 2.50 -7.67 19.49
CA TYR A 13 2.19 -8.96 20.07
C TYR A 13 1.34 -9.79 19.08
N ASN A 14 1.87 -10.92 18.65
CA ASN A 14 1.12 -11.90 17.89
C ASN A 14 0.58 -12.97 18.83
N PRO A 15 -0.74 -13.21 18.87
CA PRO A 15 -1.30 -14.31 19.66
C PRO A 15 -0.69 -15.65 19.27
N LYS A 16 -0.32 -16.47 20.25
CA LYS A 16 0.31 -17.79 19.98
C LYS A 16 -0.59 -18.72 19.17
N ILE A 17 -1.89 -18.54 19.24
CA ILE A 17 -2.85 -19.30 18.44
C ILE A 17 -2.59 -19.14 16.93
N ASN A 18 -2.12 -17.97 16.49
CA ASN A 18 -1.81 -17.74 15.07
C ASN A 18 -0.72 -18.69 14.56
N GLU A 19 0.28 -18.98 15.41
CA GLU A 19 1.34 -19.95 15.08
C GLU A 19 0.80 -21.37 14.99
N VAL A 20 -0.19 -21.72 15.81
CA VAL A 20 -0.82 -23.04 15.80
C VAL A 20 -1.67 -23.20 14.55
N THR A 21 -2.53 -22.23 14.27
CA THR A 21 -3.44 -22.28 13.10
C THR A 21 -2.68 -22.24 11.79
N ALA A 22 -1.61 -21.44 11.69
CA ALA A 22 -0.77 -21.37 10.48
C ALA A 22 -0.05 -22.70 10.15
N ARG A 23 0.08 -23.61 11.12
CA ARG A 23 0.74 -24.93 10.95
C ARG A 23 -0.23 -26.08 10.74
N LEU A 24 -1.53 -25.83 10.71
CA LEU A 24 -2.50 -26.88 10.42
C LEU A 24 -2.24 -27.48 9.04
N ASP A 25 -2.14 -28.78 8.95
CA ASP A 25 -1.78 -29.51 7.72
C ASP A 25 -2.66 -29.14 6.52
N GLY A 26 -3.95 -28.90 6.76
CA GLY A 26 -4.90 -28.51 5.74
C GLY A 26 -4.64 -27.15 5.11
N PHE A 27 -3.75 -26.32 5.68
CA PHE A 27 -3.30 -25.05 5.12
C PHE A 27 -1.81 -25.08 4.77
N ALA A 28 -0.97 -25.63 5.65
CA ALA A 28 0.49 -25.57 5.48
C ALA A 28 1.02 -26.52 4.39
N ASN A 29 0.31 -27.62 4.13
CA ASN A 29 0.76 -28.67 3.21
C ASN A 29 -0.04 -28.76 1.91
N ILE A 30 -0.79 -27.71 1.54
CA ILE A 30 -1.48 -27.67 0.25
C ILE A 30 -0.53 -27.23 -0.87
N HIS A 31 -0.79 -27.74 -2.08
CA HIS A 31 -0.01 -27.38 -3.26
C HIS A 31 -0.82 -26.44 -4.19
N PRO A 32 -0.21 -25.43 -4.85
CA PRO A 32 -0.92 -24.50 -5.73
C PRO A 32 -1.68 -25.18 -6.87
N TYR A 33 -1.23 -26.34 -7.35
CA TYR A 33 -1.89 -27.12 -8.42
C TYR A 33 -2.75 -28.25 -7.91
N GLN A 34 -3.04 -28.27 -6.60
CA GLN A 34 -3.97 -29.25 -6.06
C GLN A 34 -5.37 -29.03 -6.63
N PRO A 35 -6.16 -30.09 -6.88
CA PRO A 35 -7.53 -29.94 -7.40
C PRO A 35 -8.37 -29.00 -6.53
N VAL A 36 -9.04 -28.05 -7.17
CA VAL A 36 -9.77 -26.94 -6.51
C VAL A 36 -10.80 -27.47 -5.48
N GLU A 37 -11.45 -28.57 -5.78
CA GLU A 37 -12.43 -29.21 -4.91
C GLU A 37 -11.83 -29.70 -3.57
N THR A 38 -10.52 -29.85 -3.48
CA THR A 38 -9.85 -30.32 -2.27
C THR A 38 -9.32 -29.17 -1.38
N VAL A 39 -9.42 -27.93 -1.85
CA VAL A 39 -8.85 -26.73 -1.16
C VAL A 39 -9.90 -25.63 -0.91
N GLN A 40 -11.16 -25.98 -0.93
CA GLN A 40 -12.27 -25.01 -0.80
C GLN A 40 -12.21 -24.18 0.48
N GLY A 41 -11.81 -24.77 1.63
CA GLY A 41 -11.66 -24.05 2.88
C GLY A 41 -10.53 -23.01 2.85
N ALA A 42 -9.43 -23.29 2.16
CA ALA A 42 -8.35 -22.32 1.98
C ALA A 42 -8.77 -21.17 1.06
N LEU A 43 -9.50 -21.47 -0.01
CA LEU A 43 -10.06 -20.45 -0.93
C LEU A 43 -11.10 -19.58 -0.23
N GLN A 44 -11.95 -20.17 0.60
CA GLN A 44 -12.93 -19.43 1.40
C GLN A 44 -12.22 -18.47 2.37
N LEU A 45 -11.21 -18.94 3.09
CA LEU A 45 -10.41 -18.10 3.99
C LEU A 45 -9.79 -16.90 3.27
N MET A 46 -9.24 -17.13 2.07
CA MET A 46 -8.66 -16.06 1.26
C MET A 46 -9.73 -15.08 0.79
N HIS A 47 -10.87 -15.56 0.35
CA HIS A 47 -11.99 -14.73 -0.09
C HIS A 47 -12.51 -13.84 1.05
N GLU A 48 -12.80 -14.42 2.20
CA GLU A 48 -13.23 -13.68 3.39
C GLU A 48 -12.20 -12.61 3.81
N LEU A 49 -10.91 -12.94 3.77
CA LEU A 49 -9.85 -11.96 4.03
C LEU A 49 -9.82 -10.82 3.01
N GLN A 50 -10.08 -11.11 1.73
CA GLN A 50 -10.20 -10.05 0.70
C GLN A 50 -11.34 -9.09 1.04
N GLU A 51 -12.53 -9.62 1.33
CA GLU A 51 -13.71 -8.83 1.71
C GLU A 51 -13.45 -7.99 2.98
N ASP A 52 -12.83 -8.57 3.99
CA ASP A 52 -12.45 -7.85 5.21
C ASP A 52 -11.49 -6.68 4.91
N LEU A 53 -10.51 -6.90 4.05
CA LEU A 53 -9.55 -5.86 3.68
C LEU A 53 -10.18 -4.77 2.80
N GLU A 54 -11.14 -5.10 1.95
CA GLU A 54 -11.94 -4.13 1.18
C GLU A 54 -12.69 -3.20 2.13
N VAL A 55 -13.38 -3.75 3.13
CA VAL A 55 -14.09 -2.98 4.15
C VAL A 55 -13.14 -2.10 4.98
N ILE A 56 -11.99 -2.67 5.41
CA ILE A 56 -11.00 -1.96 6.24
C ILE A 56 -10.37 -0.79 5.49
N THR A 57 -10.14 -0.94 4.19
CA THR A 57 -9.46 0.06 3.35
C THR A 57 -10.42 0.99 2.63
N GLY A 58 -11.69 0.61 2.47
CA GLY A 58 -12.66 1.32 1.64
C GLY A 58 -12.36 1.22 0.15
N MET A 59 -11.66 0.15 -0.27
CA MET A 59 -11.37 -0.13 -1.68
C MET A 59 -12.42 -1.07 -2.27
N ASP A 60 -12.64 -1.00 -3.58
CA ASP A 60 -13.64 -1.81 -4.30
C ASP A 60 -13.18 -3.26 -4.57
N GLY A 61 -11.90 -3.53 -4.44
CA GLY A 61 -11.32 -4.86 -4.63
C GLY A 61 -9.91 -4.95 -4.07
N VAL A 62 -9.56 -6.11 -3.53
CA VAL A 62 -8.22 -6.37 -2.96
C VAL A 62 -7.66 -7.67 -3.52
N SER A 63 -6.38 -7.66 -3.87
CA SER A 63 -5.63 -8.85 -4.26
C SER A 63 -4.68 -9.27 -3.14
N LEU A 64 -4.68 -10.55 -2.79
CA LEU A 64 -3.76 -11.16 -1.82
C LEU A 64 -2.47 -11.71 -2.48
N GLN A 65 -2.31 -11.56 -3.78
CA GLN A 65 -1.21 -12.18 -4.53
C GLN A 65 0.19 -11.66 -4.17
N PRO A 66 0.42 -10.36 -3.90
CA PRO A 66 1.75 -9.90 -3.54
C PRO A 66 2.23 -10.52 -2.23
N ALA A 67 3.41 -11.16 -2.27
CA ALA A 67 3.96 -11.94 -1.17
C ALA A 67 4.71 -11.10 -0.12
N ALA A 68 4.89 -9.81 -0.37
CA ALA A 68 5.61 -8.88 0.51
C ALA A 68 5.14 -7.45 0.29
N GLY A 69 5.42 -6.54 1.23
CA GLY A 69 5.10 -5.12 1.09
C GLY A 69 5.69 -4.49 -0.18
N ALA A 70 6.97 -4.75 -0.47
CA ALA A 70 7.62 -4.27 -1.68
C ALA A 70 6.99 -4.82 -2.97
N HIS A 71 6.46 -6.05 -2.95
CA HIS A 71 5.71 -6.59 -4.08
C HIS A 71 4.35 -5.91 -4.25
N GLY A 72 3.65 -5.64 -3.15
CA GLY A 72 2.40 -4.88 -3.18
C GLY A 72 2.61 -3.46 -3.70
N GLU A 73 3.67 -2.81 -3.23
CA GLU A 73 4.08 -1.48 -3.68
C GLU A 73 4.35 -1.45 -5.19
N TRP A 74 5.18 -2.36 -5.69
CA TRP A 74 5.46 -2.48 -7.11
C TRP A 74 4.23 -2.87 -7.93
N THR A 75 3.41 -3.81 -7.44
CA THR A 75 2.17 -4.22 -8.10
C THR A 75 1.21 -3.04 -8.28
N GLY A 76 1.01 -2.24 -7.23
CA GLY A 76 0.16 -1.06 -7.29
C GLY A 76 0.67 -0.03 -8.31
N LEU A 77 1.98 0.19 -8.40
CA LEU A 77 2.55 1.06 -9.42
C LEU A 77 2.42 0.50 -10.85
N MET A 78 2.50 -0.83 -11.01
CA MET A 78 2.19 -1.47 -12.29
C MET A 78 0.70 -1.33 -12.65
N MET A 79 -0.20 -1.30 -11.65
CA MET A 79 -1.62 -0.99 -11.87
C MET A 79 -1.81 0.45 -12.35
N VAL A 80 -1.09 1.42 -11.78
CA VAL A 80 -1.07 2.82 -12.27
C VAL A 80 -0.70 2.84 -13.76
N ARG A 81 0.37 2.15 -14.12
CA ARG A 81 0.82 2.07 -15.52
C ARG A 81 -0.25 1.46 -16.42
N ALA A 82 -0.76 0.29 -16.04
CA ALA A 82 -1.76 -0.42 -16.83
C ALA A 82 -3.05 0.42 -17.02
N TYR A 83 -3.43 1.18 -16.00
CA TYR A 83 -4.58 2.08 -16.08
C TYR A 83 -4.37 3.16 -17.15
N HIS A 84 -3.23 3.86 -17.13
CA HIS A 84 -2.94 4.90 -18.11
C HIS A 84 -2.76 4.33 -19.51
N GLU A 85 -2.05 3.21 -19.68
CA GLU A 85 -1.89 2.54 -20.97
C GLU A 85 -3.23 2.11 -21.57
N LYS A 86 -4.14 1.55 -20.73
CA LYS A 86 -5.49 1.17 -21.14
C LYS A 86 -6.31 2.36 -21.65
N ASN A 87 -6.08 3.55 -21.07
CA ASN A 87 -6.75 4.78 -21.47
C ASN A 87 -6.06 5.50 -22.65
N GLY A 88 -4.92 4.97 -23.13
CA GLY A 88 -4.14 5.59 -24.21
C GLY A 88 -3.25 6.74 -23.76
N ASP A 89 -3.10 6.94 -22.46
CA ASP A 89 -2.35 8.05 -21.83
C ASP A 89 -0.88 7.69 -21.60
N PHE A 90 -0.19 7.26 -22.65
CA PHE A 90 1.22 6.80 -22.59
C PHE A 90 2.21 7.90 -22.16
N GLN A 91 1.82 9.17 -22.21
CA GLN A 91 2.64 10.31 -21.79
C GLN A 91 2.72 10.45 -20.26
N ARG A 92 1.87 9.75 -19.49
CA ARG A 92 1.83 9.85 -18.05
C ARG A 92 2.95 9.01 -17.41
N THR A 93 4.11 9.63 -17.24
CA THR A 93 5.33 8.98 -16.78
C THR A 93 5.81 9.47 -15.42
N LYS A 94 5.23 10.54 -14.86
CA LYS A 94 5.69 11.14 -13.60
C LYS A 94 4.94 10.59 -12.40
N VAL A 95 5.70 10.09 -11.42
CA VAL A 95 5.20 9.77 -10.09
C VAL A 95 5.78 10.75 -9.08
N PHE A 96 4.89 11.48 -8.42
CA PHE A 96 5.26 12.41 -7.35
C PHE A 96 5.42 11.68 -6.03
N VAL A 97 6.45 12.05 -5.26
CA VAL A 97 6.73 11.47 -3.95
C VAL A 97 7.15 12.59 -3.00
N PRO A 98 6.52 12.75 -1.82
CA PRO A 98 6.98 13.71 -0.83
C PRO A 98 8.43 13.45 -0.41
N ASP A 99 9.19 14.50 -0.09
CA ASP A 99 10.58 14.42 0.37
C ASP A 99 10.71 13.67 1.71
N SER A 100 9.63 13.60 2.48
CA SER A 100 9.51 12.83 3.73
C SER A 100 9.12 11.37 3.54
N ALA A 101 8.92 10.90 2.30
CA ALA A 101 8.47 9.54 2.03
C ALA A 101 9.51 8.48 2.41
N HIS A 102 9.04 7.27 2.64
CA HIS A 102 9.93 6.12 2.82
C HIS A 102 10.74 5.87 1.54
N GLY A 103 12.01 5.53 1.68
CA GLY A 103 12.94 5.36 0.55
C GLY A 103 12.55 4.28 -0.47
N THR A 104 11.65 3.35 -0.11
CA THR A 104 11.14 2.37 -1.07
C THR A 104 10.18 2.98 -2.09
N ASN A 105 9.47 4.06 -1.76
CA ASN A 105 8.50 4.67 -2.66
C ASN A 105 9.16 5.16 -3.96
N PRO A 106 10.18 6.03 -3.93
CA PRO A 106 10.88 6.43 -5.15
C PRO A 106 11.56 5.26 -5.86
N SER A 107 12.09 4.29 -5.10
CA SER A 107 12.74 3.12 -5.69
C SER A 107 11.75 2.25 -6.47
N SER A 108 10.57 1.97 -5.91
CA SER A 108 9.53 1.18 -6.56
C SER A 108 8.96 1.89 -7.79
N ALA A 109 8.78 3.23 -7.72
CA ALA A 109 8.35 4.02 -8.87
C ALA A 109 9.37 3.96 -10.02
N HIS A 110 10.67 4.08 -9.70
CA HIS A 110 11.72 3.95 -10.68
C HIS A 110 11.77 2.55 -11.32
N ILE A 111 11.68 1.48 -10.50
CA ILE A 111 11.64 0.08 -11.00
C ILE A 111 10.41 -0.16 -11.87
N ALA A 112 9.27 0.45 -11.54
CA ALA A 112 8.07 0.42 -12.37
C ALA A 112 8.22 1.26 -13.66
N GLY A 113 9.34 1.96 -13.87
CA GLY A 113 9.69 2.73 -15.06
C GLY A 113 9.05 4.12 -15.12
N PHE A 114 8.77 4.71 -13.97
CA PHE A 114 8.31 6.09 -13.87
C PHE A 114 9.46 7.05 -13.56
N ASP A 115 9.30 8.29 -13.99
CA ASP A 115 10.13 9.42 -13.59
C ASP A 115 9.66 9.91 -12.21
N VAL A 116 10.57 9.88 -11.24
CA VAL A 116 10.26 10.27 -9.88
C VAL A 116 10.47 11.77 -9.69
N VAL A 117 9.44 12.45 -9.22
CA VAL A 117 9.49 13.89 -8.92
C VAL A 117 9.25 14.08 -7.42
N SER A 118 10.24 14.65 -6.73
CA SER A 118 10.12 14.95 -5.31
C SER A 118 9.32 16.23 -5.09
N ILE A 119 8.35 16.17 -4.15
CA ILE A 119 7.58 17.32 -3.69
C ILE A 119 8.09 17.74 -2.32
N PRO A 120 8.44 19.02 -2.11
CA PRO A 120 8.93 19.48 -0.83
C PRO A 120 7.84 19.48 0.23
N SER A 121 8.26 19.38 1.48
CA SER A 121 7.42 19.61 2.65
C SER A 121 7.41 21.08 3.05
N THR A 122 6.31 21.51 3.66
CA THR A 122 6.22 22.82 4.33
C THR A 122 7.07 22.83 5.61
N ALA A 123 7.22 23.99 6.24
CA ALA A 123 7.88 24.11 7.54
C ALA A 123 7.20 23.29 8.65
N GLU A 124 5.92 22.91 8.46
CA GLU A 124 5.17 22.06 9.37
C GLU A 124 5.36 20.55 9.07
N GLY A 125 6.10 20.20 8.01
CA GLY A 125 6.37 18.81 7.62
C GLY A 125 5.24 18.15 6.85
N LEU A 126 4.32 18.90 6.28
CA LEU A 126 3.22 18.44 5.41
C LEU A 126 3.56 18.73 3.94
N VAL A 127 2.85 18.10 3.02
CA VAL A 127 3.04 18.33 1.58
C VAL A 127 2.81 19.81 1.24
N ASP A 128 3.73 20.42 0.51
CA ASP A 128 3.55 21.77 0.00
C ASP A 128 2.58 21.79 -1.21
N LEU A 129 1.33 22.21 -0.95
CA LEU A 129 0.28 22.25 -1.97
C LEU A 129 0.58 23.20 -3.13
N GLU A 130 1.28 24.32 -2.88
CA GLU A 130 1.65 25.26 -3.94
C GLU A 130 2.72 24.66 -4.84
N ALA A 131 3.70 23.98 -4.26
CA ALA A 131 4.69 23.25 -5.03
C ALA A 131 4.04 22.11 -5.83
N LEU A 132 3.10 21.37 -5.24
CA LEU A 132 2.37 20.30 -5.91
C LEU A 132 1.57 20.86 -7.09
N ARG A 133 0.77 21.92 -6.91
CA ARG A 133 -0.01 22.55 -7.99
C ARG A 133 0.84 23.03 -9.17
N LYS A 134 2.07 23.47 -8.90
CA LYS A 134 3.00 23.90 -9.95
C LYS A 134 3.68 22.74 -10.66
N ALA A 135 3.80 21.60 -10.01
CA ALA A 135 4.52 20.45 -10.54
C ALA A 135 3.63 19.53 -11.40
N VAL A 136 2.32 19.46 -11.10
CA VAL A 136 1.39 18.59 -11.84
C VAL A 136 1.15 19.10 -13.25
N ASP A 137 1.11 18.18 -14.20
CA ASP A 137 0.89 18.44 -15.62
C ASP A 137 0.20 17.22 -16.28
N ASP A 138 0.13 17.22 -17.60
CA ASP A 138 -0.43 16.13 -18.42
C ASP A 138 0.40 14.83 -18.39
N GLN A 139 1.63 14.89 -17.88
CA GLN A 139 2.49 13.72 -17.66
C GLN A 139 2.34 13.13 -16.26
N THR A 140 1.48 13.69 -15.41
CA THR A 140 1.21 13.19 -14.06
C THR A 140 0.56 11.81 -14.13
N ALA A 141 1.27 10.78 -13.66
CA ALA A 141 0.74 9.42 -13.55
C ALA A 141 0.12 9.18 -12.16
N ALA A 142 0.86 9.49 -11.09
CA ALA A 142 0.37 9.33 -9.73
C ALA A 142 1.12 10.22 -8.74
N LEU A 143 0.53 10.37 -7.54
CA LEU A 143 1.25 10.76 -6.34
C LEU A 143 1.22 9.62 -5.34
N MET A 144 2.38 9.26 -4.81
CA MET A 144 2.56 8.19 -3.84
C MET A 144 2.79 8.79 -2.44
N LEU A 145 1.89 8.50 -1.51
CA LEU A 145 1.84 9.13 -0.20
C LEU A 145 1.54 8.11 0.90
N THR A 146 2.12 8.29 2.07
CA THR A 146 1.68 7.62 3.30
C THR A 146 1.01 8.64 4.24
N ASN A 147 -0.05 8.25 4.92
CA ASN A 147 -0.78 9.13 5.83
C ASN A 147 -1.24 8.36 7.09
N PRO A 148 -0.76 8.71 8.30
CA PRO A 148 0.24 9.75 8.59
C PRO A 148 1.59 9.52 7.90
N ASN A 149 2.33 10.60 7.65
CA ASN A 149 3.63 10.53 7.00
C ASN A 149 4.73 9.93 7.89
N THR A 150 5.95 9.77 7.38
CA THR A 150 7.06 9.17 8.15
C THR A 150 7.51 9.99 9.36
N LEU A 151 7.10 11.25 9.46
CA LEU A 151 7.30 12.10 10.64
C LEU A 151 6.21 11.91 11.70
N GLY A 152 5.18 11.09 11.41
CA GLY A 152 4.03 10.87 12.30
C GLY A 152 2.96 11.95 12.21
N LEU A 153 2.99 12.80 11.18
CA LEU A 153 2.05 13.88 10.97
C LEU A 153 0.94 13.44 10.01
N PHE A 154 -0.33 13.66 10.41
CA PHE A 154 -1.46 13.40 9.54
C PHE A 154 -1.57 14.51 8.49
N GLU A 155 -1.62 14.12 7.22
CA GLU A 155 -1.80 15.05 6.10
C GLU A 155 -3.25 15.54 6.08
N ARG A 156 -3.48 16.67 6.75
CA ARG A 156 -4.82 17.24 6.95
C ARG A 156 -5.46 17.73 5.65
N ASP A 157 -4.63 18.08 4.66
CA ASP A 157 -5.05 18.61 3.38
C ASP A 157 -5.19 17.51 2.32
N ILE A 158 -5.31 16.24 2.74
CA ILE A 158 -5.36 15.08 1.84
C ILE A 158 -6.47 15.18 0.78
N VAL A 159 -7.61 15.77 1.10
CA VAL A 159 -8.70 15.97 0.14
C VAL A 159 -8.27 16.93 -0.98
N GLN A 160 -7.58 18.03 -0.63
CA GLN A 160 -7.07 18.96 -1.62
C GLN A 160 -5.95 18.34 -2.48
N ILE A 161 -5.11 17.49 -1.87
CA ILE A 161 -4.09 16.73 -2.59
C ILE A 161 -4.76 15.81 -3.63
N ALA A 162 -5.80 15.08 -3.22
CA ALA A 162 -6.57 14.22 -4.12
C ALA A 162 -7.18 15.04 -5.29
N GLU A 163 -7.81 16.16 -4.99
CA GLU A 163 -8.38 17.06 -6.02
C GLU A 163 -7.32 17.54 -7.02
N ILE A 164 -6.13 17.90 -6.56
CA ILE A 164 -5.04 18.36 -7.44
C ILE A 164 -4.58 17.21 -8.37
N ILE A 165 -4.35 16.04 -7.83
CA ILE A 165 -3.85 14.88 -8.59
C ILE A 165 -4.91 14.39 -9.59
N HIS A 166 -6.16 14.19 -9.13
CA HIS A 166 -7.26 13.77 -9.99
C HIS A 166 -7.59 14.83 -11.06
N GLY A 167 -7.52 16.11 -10.69
CA GLY A 167 -7.70 17.22 -11.63
C GLY A 167 -6.65 17.25 -12.75
N ALA A 168 -5.46 16.75 -12.50
CA ALA A 168 -4.42 16.55 -13.52
C ALA A 168 -4.58 15.21 -14.28
N GLY A 169 -5.54 14.36 -13.89
CA GLY A 169 -5.78 13.04 -14.48
C GLY A 169 -4.85 11.95 -13.94
N GLY A 170 -4.12 12.20 -12.87
CA GLY A 170 -3.28 11.23 -12.16
C GLY A 170 -4.07 10.42 -11.15
N LEU A 171 -3.44 9.39 -10.57
CA LEU A 171 -3.99 8.54 -9.51
C LEU A 171 -3.32 8.84 -8.17
N LEU A 172 -4.06 8.68 -7.08
CA LEU A 172 -3.54 8.82 -5.73
C LEU A 172 -3.24 7.44 -5.14
N TYR A 173 -1.98 7.20 -4.81
CA TYR A 173 -1.48 5.93 -4.28
C TYR A 173 -1.17 6.04 -2.79
N TYR A 174 -1.77 5.17 -1.99
CA TYR A 174 -1.53 5.08 -0.55
C TYR A 174 -0.47 4.02 -0.21
N ASP A 175 0.64 4.44 0.35
CA ASP A 175 1.53 3.52 1.04
C ASP A 175 0.93 3.17 2.40
N GLY A 176 0.18 2.07 2.41
CA GLY A 176 -0.50 1.52 3.57
C GLY A 176 0.32 0.48 4.32
N ALA A 177 1.64 0.49 4.18
CA ALA A 177 2.52 -0.43 4.89
C ALA A 177 2.22 -0.52 6.39
N ASN A 178 1.73 0.56 6.98
CA ASN A 178 1.27 0.59 8.36
C ASN A 178 -0.05 1.37 8.48
N LEU A 179 -1.15 0.68 8.80
CA LEU A 179 -2.47 1.24 9.03
C LEU A 179 -2.78 1.54 10.51
N ASN A 180 -1.85 1.28 11.45
CA ASN A 180 -2.15 1.33 12.89
C ASN A 180 -2.78 2.66 13.31
N ALA A 181 -2.34 3.78 12.73
CA ALA A 181 -2.80 5.11 13.11
C ALA A 181 -4.21 5.44 12.62
N ILE A 182 -4.66 4.83 11.52
CA ILE A 182 -5.93 5.18 10.87
C ILE A 182 -7.04 4.17 11.09
N LEU A 183 -6.74 2.95 11.55
CA LEU A 183 -7.75 1.92 11.81
C LEU A 183 -8.89 2.48 12.68
N SER A 184 -10.11 2.23 12.28
CA SER A 184 -11.35 2.71 12.92
C SER A 184 -11.50 4.25 12.99
N LYS A 185 -10.65 5.01 12.32
CA LYS A 185 -10.72 6.49 12.27
C LYS A 185 -11.09 6.99 10.87
N THR A 186 -10.42 6.48 9.87
CA THR A 186 -10.67 6.75 8.46
C THR A 186 -10.17 5.59 7.62
N THR A 187 -10.46 5.60 6.32
CA THR A 187 -9.97 4.60 5.36
C THR A 187 -9.26 5.28 4.20
N PRO A 188 -8.31 4.60 3.52
CA PRO A 188 -7.72 5.12 2.29
C PRO A 188 -8.75 5.55 1.25
N GLY A 189 -9.78 4.73 0.99
CA GLY A 189 -10.84 5.08 0.05
C GLY A 189 -11.58 6.36 0.43
N THR A 190 -11.89 6.57 1.71
CA THR A 190 -12.54 7.81 2.19
C THR A 190 -11.66 9.06 2.01
N MET A 191 -10.34 8.90 2.06
CA MET A 191 -9.37 9.98 1.82
C MET A 191 -9.15 10.28 0.34
N GLY A 192 -9.74 9.50 -0.57
CA GLY A 192 -9.65 9.70 -2.01
C GLY A 192 -8.49 8.95 -2.68
N PHE A 193 -7.93 7.93 -2.03
CA PHE A 193 -6.91 7.09 -2.64
C PHE A 193 -7.53 6.07 -3.62
N ASP A 194 -6.88 5.90 -4.77
CA ASP A 194 -7.29 4.99 -5.83
C ASP A 194 -6.62 3.61 -5.70
N ILE A 195 -5.43 3.58 -5.11
CA ILE A 195 -4.63 2.37 -4.92
C ILE A 195 -4.05 2.37 -3.52
N VAL A 196 -4.03 1.19 -2.89
CA VAL A 196 -3.39 0.99 -1.58
C VAL A 196 -2.60 -0.32 -1.58
N HIS A 197 -1.41 -0.33 -1.01
CA HIS A 197 -0.80 -1.58 -0.58
C HIS A 197 -0.73 -1.67 0.94
N LEU A 198 -0.75 -2.88 1.47
CA LEU A 198 -0.73 -3.16 2.90
C LEU A 198 0.42 -4.08 3.25
N ASN A 199 0.91 -3.99 4.50
CA ASN A 199 1.81 -4.99 5.05
C ASN A 199 1.10 -5.70 6.21
N LEU A 200 0.58 -6.91 5.97
CA LEU A 200 -0.15 -7.66 7.00
C LEU A 200 0.72 -7.97 8.22
N HIS A 201 2.02 -8.08 8.03
CA HIS A 201 2.99 -8.29 9.10
C HIS A 201 3.29 -7.05 9.95
N LYS A 202 2.75 -5.87 9.64
CA LYS A 202 2.88 -4.65 10.44
C LYS A 202 1.63 -4.38 11.27
N THR A 203 0.50 -4.15 10.64
CA THR A 203 -0.76 -3.82 11.32
C THR A 203 -1.52 -5.05 11.79
N PHE A 204 -1.42 -6.15 11.04
CA PHE A 204 -2.10 -7.42 11.33
C PHE A 204 -1.15 -8.44 11.97
N SER A 205 -1.62 -9.67 12.19
CA SER A 205 -0.90 -10.67 12.97
C SER A 205 -0.09 -11.67 12.14
N THR A 206 0.20 -11.35 10.88
CA THR A 206 1.01 -12.23 10.02
C THR A 206 2.44 -12.32 10.56
N PRO A 207 3.00 -13.53 10.78
CA PRO A 207 4.38 -13.69 11.18
C PRO A 207 5.37 -13.19 10.13
N HIS A 208 6.52 -12.70 10.59
CA HIS A 208 7.62 -12.26 9.72
C HIS A 208 8.57 -13.38 9.28
N GLY A 209 8.41 -14.59 9.78
CA GLY A 209 9.33 -15.68 9.49
C GLY A 209 10.78 -15.39 9.89
N GLY A 210 10.99 -14.66 10.99
CA GLY A 210 12.34 -14.29 11.45
C GLY A 210 12.90 -13.01 10.82
N GLY A 211 12.04 -12.15 10.25
CA GLY A 211 12.40 -10.87 9.65
C GLY A 211 12.22 -10.82 8.13
N GLY A 212 11.61 -11.86 7.57
CA GLY A 212 11.26 -11.91 6.16
C GLY A 212 9.96 -11.18 5.82
N PRO A 213 9.54 -11.25 4.56
CA PRO A 213 8.24 -10.74 4.13
C PRO A 213 7.11 -11.52 4.80
N GLY A 214 5.99 -10.86 5.03
CA GLY A 214 4.76 -11.49 5.48
C GLY A 214 3.79 -11.66 4.33
N ALA A 215 3.06 -10.58 4.01
CA ALA A 215 2.18 -10.47 2.86
C ALA A 215 1.99 -8.99 2.51
N GLY A 216 1.68 -8.70 1.27
CA GLY A 216 1.53 -7.33 0.75
C GLY A 216 0.30 -7.16 -0.12
N PRO A 217 -0.92 -7.35 0.40
CA PRO A 217 -2.13 -7.12 -0.36
C PRO A 217 -2.16 -5.75 -1.01
N VAL A 218 -2.83 -5.67 -2.17
CA VAL A 218 -3.04 -4.43 -2.91
C VAL A 218 -4.51 -4.28 -3.27
N GLY A 219 -5.04 -3.13 -3.02
CA GLY A 219 -6.41 -2.74 -3.34
C GLY A 219 -6.46 -1.51 -4.22
#